data_1153f39569d2d61e48e2e5875c203688
#
_entry.id   1153f39569d2d61e48e2e5875c203688
#
_cell.length_a   1.000
_cell.length_b   1.000
_cell.length_c   1.000
_cell.angle_alpha   90.00
_cell.angle_beta   90.00
_cell.angle_gamma   90.00
#
_symmetry.space_group_name_H-M   'P 1'
#
loop_
_entity.id
_entity.type
_entity.pdbx_description
1 polymer ?
#
loop_
_entity_poly.entity_id
_entity_poly.type
_entity_poly.pdbx_seq_one_letter_code
_entity_poly.pdbx_strand_id
1 'polypeptide(L)'
;MHIEFVLFIVVTVISSIISVAFYILNSVLSRRKGRVRNEDKLDYSKDDVTCVITVYNESTDHLVNAIHSIMDQVKEIILVEDGDGTKYRNFADKMKINFLSTGERKGKREAMAIGTSHVSTDIVLFMDGDMIPESGAVSRMIAEYTEKIGGVGGNIFFETDSGNFSAYASQFIERSKELVQRSMKHFGNVMLIDGGFGSYRMDVVGDYIKSEKFRNFKIKGKIPYYGGGDDAELTSYIIRSGLTVTKSFESRVTTVPKESIKAYFRQSVRWSRTGFRNFISNIRNGTMRKANLFYRIEQTVTYALPVIFLAVILLRGTLFFEIMLKRGFEPAFMYVTGLNMFFHGTIHYISGVDLAYKLSTTSSAIASLVFAGTAVRRTVKDRLKTFVYGSMGAIILFAATVYAMFTVNIS
;
A
#
# COMPACT_ATOMS: atom_id res chain seq x y z
N MET A 1 15.76 -35.84 -18.31
CA MET A 1 14.92 -34.67 -18.00
C MET A 1 15.88 -33.59 -17.53
N HIS A 2 15.99 -32.45 -18.25
CA HIS A 2 16.97 -31.42 -17.94
C HIS A 2 16.66 -30.80 -16.58
N ILE A 3 17.69 -30.53 -15.77
CA ILE A 3 17.58 -29.94 -14.43
C ILE A 3 16.76 -28.64 -14.46
N GLU A 4 16.90 -27.85 -15.52
CA GLU A 4 16.14 -26.61 -15.75
C GLU A 4 14.62 -26.83 -15.80
N PHE A 5 14.16 -27.92 -16.42
CA PHE A 5 12.74 -28.27 -16.50
C PHE A 5 12.18 -28.68 -15.13
N VAL A 6 12.92 -29.45 -14.35
CA VAL A 6 12.52 -29.80 -12.98
C VAL A 6 12.45 -28.57 -12.11
N LEU A 7 13.46 -27.69 -12.20
CA LEU A 7 13.50 -26.43 -11.45
C LEU A 7 12.30 -25.54 -11.81
N PHE A 8 11.98 -25.42 -13.11
CA PHE A 8 10.82 -24.67 -13.58
C PHE A 8 9.52 -25.16 -12.95
N ILE A 9 9.29 -26.47 -12.94
CA ILE A 9 8.07 -27.04 -12.37
C ILE A 9 8.01 -26.82 -10.87
N VAL A 10 9.09 -27.09 -10.16
CA VAL A 10 9.16 -26.90 -8.70
C VAL A 10 8.88 -25.44 -8.34
N VAL A 11 9.52 -24.50 -9.01
CA VAL A 11 9.30 -23.06 -8.78
C VAL A 11 7.86 -22.66 -9.11
N THR A 12 7.28 -23.19 -10.21
CA THR A 12 5.90 -22.89 -10.60
C THR A 12 4.90 -23.46 -9.59
N VAL A 13 5.07 -24.70 -9.12
CA VAL A 13 4.19 -25.31 -8.12
C VAL A 13 4.26 -24.57 -6.79
N ILE A 14 5.46 -24.26 -6.30
CA ILE A 14 5.64 -23.51 -5.05
C ILE A 14 5.01 -22.10 -5.17
N SER A 15 5.27 -21.41 -6.28
CA SER A 15 4.69 -20.10 -6.58
C SER A 15 3.15 -20.14 -6.56
N SER A 16 2.57 -21.18 -7.16
CA SER A 16 1.11 -21.37 -7.18
C SER A 16 0.54 -21.63 -5.79
N ILE A 17 1.16 -22.49 -5.01
CA ILE A 17 0.71 -22.76 -3.63
C ILE A 17 0.70 -21.46 -2.81
N ILE A 18 1.79 -20.70 -2.87
CA ILE A 18 1.89 -19.41 -2.17
C ILE A 18 0.83 -18.43 -2.66
N SER A 19 0.65 -18.30 -3.99
CA SER A 19 -0.33 -17.40 -4.59
C SER A 19 -1.76 -17.77 -4.23
N VAL A 20 -2.12 -19.06 -4.34
CA VAL A 20 -3.45 -19.55 -3.99
C VAL A 20 -3.73 -19.31 -2.51
N ALA A 21 -2.79 -19.66 -1.63
CA ALA A 21 -2.91 -19.41 -0.20
C ALA A 21 -3.08 -17.92 0.10
N PHE A 22 -2.25 -17.05 -0.50
CA PHE A 22 -2.31 -15.60 -0.32
C PHE A 22 -3.66 -15.03 -0.77
N TYR A 23 -4.08 -15.31 -2.00
CA TYR A 23 -5.29 -14.73 -2.56
C TYR A 23 -6.58 -15.24 -1.88
N ILE A 24 -6.68 -16.56 -1.65
CA ILE A 24 -7.87 -17.14 -1.02
C ILE A 24 -7.96 -16.73 0.45
N LEU A 25 -6.86 -16.84 1.20
CA LEU A 25 -6.83 -16.48 2.61
C LEU A 25 -7.24 -15.02 2.82
N ASN A 26 -6.64 -14.09 2.07
CA ASN A 26 -6.98 -12.67 2.15
C ASN A 26 -8.42 -12.39 1.69
N SER A 27 -8.93 -13.08 0.67
CA SER A 27 -10.33 -12.95 0.24
C SER A 27 -11.33 -13.42 1.30
N VAL A 28 -11.02 -14.48 2.03
CA VAL A 28 -11.89 -15.04 3.07
C VAL A 28 -11.79 -14.22 4.36
N LEU A 29 -10.58 -13.97 4.85
CA LEU A 29 -10.36 -13.26 6.12
C LEU A 29 -10.85 -11.81 6.06
N SER A 30 -10.72 -11.14 4.92
CA SER A 30 -11.19 -9.76 4.74
C SER A 30 -12.69 -9.56 4.93
N ARG A 31 -13.48 -10.65 4.89
CA ARG A 31 -14.94 -10.63 5.10
C ARG A 31 -15.33 -10.77 6.57
N ARG A 32 -14.42 -11.24 7.42
CA ARG A 32 -14.69 -11.40 8.85
C ARG A 32 -14.75 -10.03 9.52
N LYS A 33 -15.70 -9.83 10.43
CA LYS A 33 -15.72 -8.65 11.30
C LYS A 33 -14.68 -8.88 12.42
N GLY A 34 -13.72 -7.99 12.56
CA GLY A 34 -12.77 -8.03 13.67
C GLY A 34 -13.49 -7.89 15.02
N ARG A 35 -13.16 -8.74 15.99
CA ARG A 35 -13.62 -8.55 17.37
C ARG A 35 -12.70 -7.50 18.02
N VAL A 36 -13.18 -6.28 18.16
CA VAL A 36 -12.58 -5.31 19.08
C VAL A 36 -13.08 -5.68 20.48
N ARG A 37 -12.17 -6.01 21.41
CA ARG A 37 -12.53 -6.13 22.82
C ARG A 37 -12.85 -4.72 23.32
N ASN A 38 -14.06 -4.52 23.85
CA ASN A 38 -14.51 -3.22 24.36
C ASN A 38 -13.78 -2.79 25.66
N GLU A 39 -13.06 -3.70 26.30
CA GLU A 39 -12.51 -3.51 27.65
C GLU A 39 -11.30 -2.58 27.73
N ASP A 40 -10.64 -2.27 26.58
CA ASP A 40 -9.41 -1.48 26.55
C ASP A 40 -9.54 -0.22 25.65
N LYS A 41 -10.76 0.25 25.36
CA LYS A 41 -10.96 1.42 24.48
C LYS A 41 -10.58 2.71 25.18
N LEU A 42 -9.88 3.57 24.45
CA LEU A 42 -9.63 4.96 24.86
C LEU A 42 -10.78 5.83 24.32
N ASP A 43 -11.24 6.74 25.17
CA ASP A 43 -12.35 7.64 24.86
C ASP A 43 -11.83 8.98 24.34
N TYR A 44 -11.49 9.01 23.06
CA TYR A 44 -11.06 10.22 22.36
C TYR A 44 -12.22 10.88 21.62
N SER A 45 -12.23 12.20 21.65
CA SER A 45 -13.15 13.07 20.93
C SER A 45 -12.42 13.86 19.83
N LYS A 46 -13.15 14.65 19.03
CA LYS A 46 -12.53 15.58 18.07
C LYS A 46 -11.63 16.61 18.74
N ASP A 47 -11.89 16.94 20.00
CA ASP A 47 -11.13 17.93 20.76
C ASP A 47 -9.75 17.42 21.21
N ASP A 48 -9.52 16.12 21.06
CA ASP A 48 -8.24 15.46 21.32
C ASP A 48 -7.39 15.32 20.04
N VAL A 49 -7.83 15.87 18.90
CA VAL A 49 -7.16 15.69 17.60
C VAL A 49 -6.73 17.03 17.01
N THR A 50 -5.44 17.15 16.71
CA THR A 50 -4.90 18.22 15.84
C THR A 50 -4.54 17.64 14.48
N CYS A 51 -5.05 18.26 13.41
CA CYS A 51 -4.72 17.88 12.04
C CYS A 51 -3.53 18.71 11.54
N VAL A 52 -2.45 18.04 11.15
CA VAL A 52 -1.27 18.65 10.52
C VAL A 52 -1.31 18.34 9.03
N ILE A 53 -1.47 19.39 8.20
CA ILE A 53 -1.50 19.31 6.74
C ILE A 53 -0.16 19.82 6.22
N THR A 54 0.63 18.96 5.57
CA THR A 54 1.90 19.36 4.98
C THR A 54 1.73 19.62 3.49
N VAL A 55 2.15 20.80 3.01
CA VAL A 55 1.97 21.22 1.60
C VAL A 55 3.28 21.72 1.00
N TYR A 56 3.45 21.49 -0.31
CA TYR A 56 4.60 21.99 -1.07
C TYR A 56 4.15 22.69 -2.37
N ASN A 57 3.46 21.98 -3.24
CA ASN A 57 3.04 22.51 -4.55
C ASN A 57 1.62 22.07 -4.94
N GLU A 58 0.77 21.89 -3.95
CA GLU A 58 -0.64 21.55 -4.13
C GLU A 58 -1.43 22.70 -4.74
N SER A 59 -2.51 22.35 -5.44
CA SER A 59 -3.52 23.33 -5.90
C SER A 59 -4.26 23.91 -4.70
N THR A 60 -4.47 25.22 -4.70
CA THR A 60 -5.27 25.92 -3.67
C THR A 60 -6.70 25.38 -3.63
N ASP A 61 -7.29 25.03 -4.78
CA ASP A 61 -8.67 24.53 -4.85
C ASP A 61 -8.80 23.16 -4.16
N HIS A 62 -7.83 22.26 -4.35
CA HIS A 62 -7.80 20.99 -3.64
C HIS A 62 -7.64 21.21 -2.14
N LEU A 63 -6.75 22.14 -1.76
CA LEU A 63 -6.50 22.45 -0.36
C LEU A 63 -7.72 23.07 0.33
N VAL A 64 -8.49 23.94 -0.35
CA VAL A 64 -9.77 24.46 0.15
C VAL A 64 -10.72 23.32 0.50
N ASN A 65 -10.93 22.40 -0.44
CA ASN A 65 -11.83 21.26 -0.25
C ASN A 65 -11.36 20.34 0.89
N ALA A 66 -10.05 20.09 0.96
CA ALA A 66 -9.44 19.30 2.02
C ALA A 66 -9.68 19.91 3.41
N ILE A 67 -9.43 21.21 3.56
CA ILE A 67 -9.62 21.92 4.84
C ILE A 67 -11.10 21.98 5.23
N HIS A 68 -12.00 22.33 4.31
CA HIS A 68 -13.43 22.33 4.60
C HIS A 68 -13.98 20.97 5.03
N SER A 69 -13.44 19.87 4.48
CA SER A 69 -13.87 18.53 4.82
C SER A 69 -13.44 18.06 6.22
N ILE A 70 -12.40 18.70 6.81
CA ILE A 70 -11.82 18.26 8.09
C ILE A 70 -12.08 19.23 9.25
N MET A 71 -12.37 20.53 8.98
CA MET A 71 -12.36 21.57 9.99
C MET A 71 -13.35 21.34 11.15
N ASP A 72 -14.48 20.71 10.89
CA ASP A 72 -15.49 20.40 11.92
C ASP A 72 -15.22 19.07 12.65
N GLN A 73 -14.23 18.32 12.20
CA GLN A 73 -13.91 16.97 12.69
C GLN A 73 -12.71 16.93 13.65
N VAL A 74 -11.99 18.05 13.80
CA VAL A 74 -10.79 18.14 14.64
C VAL A 74 -10.85 19.42 15.47
N LYS A 75 -10.04 19.49 16.53
CA LYS A 75 -9.92 20.68 17.39
C LYS A 75 -9.23 21.82 16.66
N GLU A 76 -8.18 21.48 15.90
CA GLU A 76 -7.27 22.46 15.32
C GLU A 76 -6.67 21.92 14.01
N ILE A 77 -6.41 22.85 13.09
CA ILE A 77 -5.67 22.57 11.85
C ILE A 77 -4.38 23.39 11.85
N ILE A 78 -3.26 22.73 11.60
CA ILE A 78 -1.95 23.35 11.40
C ILE A 78 -1.52 23.08 9.96
N LEU A 79 -1.46 24.13 9.15
CA LEU A 79 -0.95 24.05 7.77
C LEU A 79 0.55 24.34 7.78
N VAL A 80 1.36 23.41 7.28
CA VAL A 80 2.82 23.57 7.22
C VAL A 80 3.29 23.55 5.78
N GLU A 81 3.80 24.68 5.31
CA GLU A 81 4.41 24.81 3.98
C GLU A 81 5.85 24.30 4.01
N ASP A 82 6.19 23.34 3.14
CA ASP A 82 7.58 22.94 2.88
C ASP A 82 8.21 23.93 1.87
N GLY A 83 8.47 25.14 2.32
CA GLY A 83 8.91 26.26 1.50
C GLY A 83 9.20 27.50 2.32
N ASP A 84 9.31 28.66 1.65
CA ASP A 84 9.63 29.96 2.23
C ASP A 84 8.47 30.63 3.00
N GLY A 85 7.29 30.02 2.98
CA GLY A 85 6.12 30.52 3.68
C GLY A 85 5.33 31.60 2.94
N THR A 86 5.61 31.84 1.67
CA THR A 86 4.92 32.90 0.90
C THR A 86 3.68 32.42 0.18
N LYS A 87 3.68 31.18 -0.28
CA LYS A 87 2.64 30.66 -1.19
C LYS A 87 1.29 30.49 -0.51
N TYR A 88 1.26 29.96 0.71
CA TYR A 88 0.01 29.58 1.36
C TYR A 88 -0.37 30.48 2.56
N ARG A 89 0.46 31.46 2.94
CA ARG A 89 0.19 32.34 4.09
C ARG A 89 -1.14 33.08 3.97
N ASN A 90 -1.34 33.84 2.88
CA ASN A 90 -2.57 34.56 2.64
C ASN A 90 -3.81 33.66 2.58
N PHE A 91 -3.63 32.42 2.13
CA PHE A 91 -4.68 31.41 2.13
C PHE A 91 -5.03 30.96 3.55
N ALA A 92 -4.02 30.64 4.36
CA ALA A 92 -4.22 30.22 5.75
C ALA A 92 -4.88 31.32 6.60
N ASP A 93 -4.47 32.58 6.41
CA ASP A 93 -5.07 33.74 7.07
C ASP A 93 -6.57 33.88 6.74
N LYS A 94 -6.94 33.71 5.46
CA LYS A 94 -8.35 33.71 5.03
C LYS A 94 -9.18 32.60 5.63
N MET A 95 -8.57 31.40 5.75
CA MET A 95 -9.20 30.22 6.34
C MET A 95 -9.16 30.22 7.88
N LYS A 96 -8.45 31.18 8.50
CA LYS A 96 -8.26 31.31 9.96
C LYS A 96 -7.71 30.05 10.59
N ILE A 97 -6.71 29.43 9.94
CA ILE A 97 -6.00 28.25 10.42
C ILE A 97 -4.55 28.60 10.76
N ASN A 98 -3.95 27.83 11.66
CA ASN A 98 -2.56 28.01 12.05
C ASN A 98 -1.62 27.70 10.89
N PHE A 99 -0.69 28.60 10.60
CA PHE A 99 0.24 28.49 9.49
C PHE A 99 1.69 28.51 9.96
N LEU A 100 2.44 27.53 9.47
CA LEU A 100 3.88 27.38 9.70
C LEU A 100 4.61 27.15 8.36
N SER A 101 5.90 27.42 8.34
CA SER A 101 6.74 27.08 7.17
C SER A 101 8.08 26.49 7.60
N THR A 102 8.71 25.74 6.72
CA THR A 102 10.08 25.23 6.92
C THR A 102 11.16 26.29 6.63
N GLY A 103 10.76 27.48 6.12
CA GLY A 103 11.65 28.58 5.72
C GLY A 103 12.32 28.37 4.36
N GLU A 104 12.54 27.12 3.98
CA GLU A 104 13.05 26.66 2.68
C GLU A 104 12.60 25.22 2.46
N ARG A 105 12.75 24.68 1.25
CA ARG A 105 12.39 23.29 0.96
C ARG A 105 13.30 22.29 1.70
N LYS A 106 12.76 21.64 2.74
CA LYS A 106 13.46 20.63 3.58
C LYS A 106 12.88 19.23 3.49
N GLY A 107 11.68 19.11 2.90
CA GLY A 107 10.97 17.84 2.73
C GLY A 107 9.87 17.61 3.76
N LYS A 108 8.93 16.71 3.40
CA LYS A 108 7.72 16.42 4.19
C LYS A 108 8.00 16.09 5.65
N ARG A 109 9.08 15.33 5.96
CA ARG A 109 9.41 14.94 7.34
C ARG A 109 9.77 16.13 8.23
N GLU A 110 10.46 17.12 7.69
CA GLU A 110 10.74 18.37 8.41
C GLU A 110 9.45 19.14 8.67
N ALA A 111 8.58 19.26 7.66
CA ALA A 111 7.28 19.90 7.82
C ALA A 111 6.40 19.19 8.87
N MET A 112 6.39 17.83 8.87
CA MET A 112 5.72 17.03 9.90
C MET A 112 6.29 17.31 11.29
N ALA A 113 7.62 17.39 11.44
CA ALA A 113 8.26 17.66 12.72
C ALA A 113 7.94 19.07 13.26
N ILE A 114 7.96 20.08 12.39
CA ILE A 114 7.57 21.45 12.72
C ILE A 114 6.11 21.49 13.16
N GLY A 115 5.19 20.89 12.39
CA GLY A 115 3.78 20.82 12.76
C GLY A 115 3.58 20.10 14.10
N THR A 116 4.22 18.95 14.30
CA THR A 116 4.14 18.17 15.54
C THR A 116 4.62 18.93 16.77
N SER A 117 5.58 19.83 16.63
CA SER A 117 6.07 20.65 17.77
C SER A 117 5.05 21.67 18.28
N HIS A 118 3.99 21.92 17.51
CA HIS A 118 2.88 22.83 17.90
C HIS A 118 1.59 22.07 18.26
N VAL A 119 1.58 20.73 18.20
CA VAL A 119 0.44 19.92 18.60
C VAL A 119 0.35 19.86 20.13
N SER A 120 -0.81 20.24 20.67
CA SER A 120 -1.11 20.21 22.11
C SER A 120 -2.14 19.14 22.51
N THR A 121 -2.65 18.40 21.54
CA THR A 121 -3.65 17.34 21.73
C THR A 121 -3.01 15.95 21.83
N ASP A 122 -3.77 14.96 22.30
CA ASP A 122 -3.29 13.60 22.48
C ASP A 122 -3.06 12.85 21.15
N ILE A 123 -3.75 13.27 20.10
CA ILE A 123 -3.68 12.65 18.76
C ILE A 123 -3.22 13.70 17.74
N VAL A 124 -2.21 13.33 16.95
CA VAL A 124 -1.88 14.03 15.71
C VAL A 124 -2.45 13.25 14.52
N LEU A 125 -3.19 13.95 13.66
CA LEU A 125 -3.65 13.45 12.37
C LEU A 125 -2.82 14.09 11.26
N PHE A 126 -2.04 13.31 10.51
CA PHE A 126 -1.40 13.80 9.29
C PHE A 126 -2.33 13.58 8.09
N MET A 127 -2.49 14.64 7.31
CA MET A 127 -3.32 14.64 6.12
C MET A 127 -2.59 15.32 4.95
N ASP A 128 -2.61 14.70 3.77
CA ASP A 128 -2.12 15.34 2.54
C ASP A 128 -3.16 16.37 2.04
N GLY A 129 -2.69 17.43 1.36
CA GLY A 129 -3.53 18.55 0.94
C GLY A 129 -4.52 18.24 -0.19
N ASP A 130 -4.53 17.03 -0.73
CA ASP A 130 -5.46 16.51 -1.74
C ASP A 130 -6.45 15.46 -1.19
N MET A 131 -6.48 15.28 0.13
CA MET A 131 -7.37 14.31 0.81
C MET A 131 -8.67 14.96 1.25
N ILE A 132 -9.79 14.31 0.97
CA ILE A 132 -11.14 14.76 1.31
C ILE A 132 -11.81 13.69 2.18
N PRO A 133 -11.69 13.76 3.52
CA PRO A 133 -12.38 12.84 4.42
C PRO A 133 -13.91 13.05 4.40
N GLU A 134 -14.65 11.95 4.44
CA GLU A 134 -16.10 11.98 4.63
C GLU A 134 -16.46 12.51 6.03
N SER A 135 -17.65 13.08 6.17
CA SER A 135 -18.17 13.50 7.48
C SER A 135 -18.10 12.33 8.49
N GLY A 136 -17.58 12.60 9.69
CA GLY A 136 -17.36 11.62 10.75
C GLY A 136 -16.19 10.64 10.49
N ALA A 137 -15.33 10.89 9.49
CA ALA A 137 -14.17 10.04 9.23
C ALA A 137 -13.20 10.01 10.42
N VAL A 138 -12.94 11.16 11.06
CA VAL A 138 -12.07 11.25 12.23
C VAL A 138 -12.66 10.52 13.41
N SER A 139 -13.95 10.69 13.71
CA SER A 139 -14.59 10.00 14.84
C SER A 139 -14.56 8.47 14.67
N ARG A 140 -14.75 7.98 13.44
CA ARG A 140 -14.60 6.55 13.13
C ARG A 140 -13.15 6.06 13.24
N MET A 141 -12.19 6.93 13.03
CA MET A 141 -10.77 6.62 13.16
C MET A 141 -10.36 6.54 14.63
N ILE A 142 -10.68 7.56 15.43
CA ILE A 142 -10.30 7.59 16.85
C ILE A 142 -11.01 6.55 17.69
N ALA A 143 -12.20 6.11 17.29
CA ALA A 143 -12.93 4.99 17.94
C ALA A 143 -12.22 3.63 17.86
N GLU A 144 -11.17 3.50 17.05
CA GLU A 144 -10.34 2.30 16.98
C GLU A 144 -9.26 2.25 18.06
N TYR A 145 -8.97 3.36 18.75
CA TYR A 145 -7.88 3.40 19.73
C TYR A 145 -8.19 2.57 20.97
N THR A 146 -7.18 1.83 21.37
CA THR A 146 -7.06 1.12 22.64
C THR A 146 -5.68 1.40 23.23
N GLU A 147 -5.42 1.01 24.47
CA GLU A 147 -4.08 1.16 25.08
C GLU A 147 -2.95 0.56 24.23
N LYS A 148 -3.24 -0.48 23.44
CA LYS A 148 -2.28 -1.21 22.61
C LYS A 148 -2.08 -0.59 21.21
N ILE A 149 -2.94 0.34 20.80
CA ILE A 149 -2.90 0.91 19.43
C ILE A 149 -2.19 2.26 19.47
N GLY A 150 -1.05 2.37 18.78
CA GLY A 150 -0.28 3.60 18.69
C GLY A 150 -0.59 4.43 17.44
N GLY A 151 -1.27 3.84 16.43
CA GLY A 151 -1.65 4.57 15.22
C GLY A 151 -2.78 3.90 14.44
N VAL A 152 -3.58 4.72 13.77
CA VAL A 152 -4.76 4.30 12.98
C VAL A 152 -4.74 4.97 11.62
N GLY A 153 -4.85 4.17 10.54
CA GLY A 153 -5.00 4.67 9.17
C GLY A 153 -6.46 4.77 8.73
N GLY A 154 -6.77 5.72 7.84
CA GLY A 154 -8.04 5.79 7.15
C GLY A 154 -8.10 4.90 5.90
N ASN A 155 -9.25 4.79 5.29
CA ASN A 155 -9.50 3.99 4.09
C ASN A 155 -9.58 4.88 2.85
N ILE A 156 -8.54 4.84 2.01
CA ILE A 156 -8.39 5.72 0.86
C ILE A 156 -9.21 5.22 -0.33
N PHE A 157 -9.92 6.14 -0.97
CA PHE A 157 -10.63 5.95 -2.23
C PHE A 157 -10.10 6.93 -3.27
N PHE A 158 -10.06 6.53 -4.53
CA PHE A 158 -9.75 7.41 -5.63
C PHE A 158 -11.03 7.89 -6.33
N GLU A 159 -11.06 9.16 -6.69
CA GLU A 159 -12.12 9.68 -7.56
C GLU A 159 -12.08 8.99 -8.91
N THR A 160 -13.24 8.49 -9.36
CA THR A 160 -13.37 7.81 -10.66
C THR A 160 -14.22 8.59 -11.67
N ASP A 161 -14.73 9.74 -11.27
CA ASP A 161 -15.65 10.55 -12.08
C ASP A 161 -14.99 11.10 -13.37
N SER A 162 -13.65 11.29 -13.35
CA SER A 162 -12.87 11.61 -14.55
C SER A 162 -12.89 10.52 -15.63
N GLY A 163 -13.26 9.29 -15.29
CA GLY A 163 -13.33 8.15 -16.19
C GLY A 163 -11.97 7.67 -16.72
N ASN A 164 -10.86 8.26 -16.27
CA ASN A 164 -9.54 7.94 -16.80
C ASN A 164 -9.00 6.59 -16.28
N PHE A 165 -8.06 6.00 -17.03
CA PHE A 165 -7.44 4.72 -16.71
C PHE A 165 -6.79 4.71 -15.32
N SER A 166 -6.04 5.76 -14.99
CA SER A 166 -5.26 5.84 -13.74
C SER A 166 -6.16 5.84 -12.51
N ALA A 167 -7.36 6.42 -12.61
CA ALA A 167 -8.35 6.45 -11.54
C ALA A 167 -8.80 5.02 -11.18
N TYR A 168 -9.25 4.26 -12.17
CA TYR A 168 -9.72 2.89 -11.95
C TYR A 168 -8.58 1.95 -11.55
N ALA A 169 -7.39 2.13 -12.13
CA ALA A 169 -6.20 1.35 -11.78
C ALA A 169 -5.80 1.61 -10.31
N SER A 170 -5.73 2.87 -9.89
CA SER A 170 -5.43 3.25 -8.50
C SER A 170 -6.49 2.73 -7.53
N GLN A 171 -7.77 2.89 -7.87
CA GLN A 171 -8.89 2.37 -7.08
C GLN A 171 -8.82 0.85 -6.89
N PHE A 172 -8.50 0.10 -7.94
CA PHE A 172 -8.35 -1.35 -7.87
C PHE A 172 -7.20 -1.76 -6.92
N ILE A 173 -6.06 -1.09 -7.03
CA ILE A 173 -4.90 -1.36 -6.16
C ILE A 173 -5.24 -1.06 -4.71
N GLU A 174 -5.89 0.06 -4.41
CA GLU A 174 -6.30 0.38 -3.04
C GLU A 174 -7.32 -0.62 -2.49
N ARG A 175 -8.29 -1.08 -3.30
CA ARG A 175 -9.22 -2.13 -2.86
C ARG A 175 -8.50 -3.47 -2.63
N SER A 176 -7.48 -3.78 -3.43
CA SER A 176 -6.63 -4.97 -3.23
C SER A 176 -5.81 -4.87 -1.94
N LYS A 177 -5.21 -3.72 -1.66
CA LYS A 177 -4.53 -3.43 -0.39
C LYS A 177 -5.50 -3.54 0.80
N GLU A 178 -6.72 -3.04 0.65
CA GLU A 178 -7.75 -3.13 1.70
C GLU A 178 -8.04 -4.59 2.08
N LEU A 179 -8.13 -5.54 1.13
CA LEU A 179 -8.36 -6.94 1.44
C LEU A 179 -7.26 -7.51 2.33
N VAL A 180 -6.01 -7.25 1.97
CA VAL A 180 -4.84 -7.69 2.76
C VAL A 180 -4.85 -7.06 4.15
N GLN A 181 -5.07 -5.75 4.24
CA GLN A 181 -5.06 -5.05 5.53
C GLN A 181 -6.24 -5.44 6.43
N ARG A 182 -7.41 -5.74 5.86
CA ARG A 182 -8.55 -6.30 6.63
C ARG A 182 -8.21 -7.68 7.21
N SER A 183 -7.53 -8.52 6.43
CA SER A 183 -7.06 -9.81 6.91
C SER A 183 -6.05 -9.65 8.04
N MET A 184 -5.08 -8.77 7.87
CA MET A 184 -4.04 -8.49 8.85
C MET A 184 -4.58 -7.93 10.17
N LYS A 185 -5.60 -7.06 10.11
CA LYS A 185 -6.26 -6.47 11.29
C LYS A 185 -6.73 -7.53 12.29
N HIS A 186 -7.17 -8.71 11.83
CA HIS A 186 -7.59 -9.81 12.71
C HIS A 186 -6.46 -10.37 13.59
N PHE A 187 -5.22 -10.18 13.16
CA PHE A 187 -4.02 -10.70 13.83
C PHE A 187 -3.21 -9.61 14.54
N GLY A 188 -3.69 -8.37 14.54
CA GLY A 188 -3.11 -7.27 15.29
C GLY A 188 -2.60 -6.13 14.42
N ASN A 189 -1.51 -6.30 13.67
CA ASN A 189 -0.93 -5.21 12.90
C ASN A 189 -1.41 -5.21 11.44
N VAL A 190 -1.78 -4.04 10.91
CA VAL A 190 -1.86 -3.82 9.47
C VAL A 190 -0.46 -3.59 8.89
N MET A 191 -0.31 -3.74 7.59
CA MET A 191 1.01 -3.62 6.94
C MET A 191 1.56 -2.19 6.98
N LEU A 192 0.68 -1.20 6.81
CA LEU A 192 1.04 0.21 6.67
C LEU A 192 -0.14 1.09 7.04
N ILE A 193 0.11 2.17 7.76
CA ILE A 193 -0.76 3.35 7.81
C ILE A 193 -0.40 4.23 6.63
N ASP A 194 -1.33 4.45 5.71
CA ASP A 194 -1.06 5.26 4.51
C ASP A 194 -0.84 6.73 4.89
N GLY A 195 0.22 7.34 4.36
CA GLY A 195 0.68 8.68 4.73
C GLY A 195 -0.23 9.84 4.30
N GLY A 196 -1.26 9.56 3.49
CA GLY A 196 -2.23 10.57 3.08
C GLY A 196 -3.29 10.87 4.13
N PHE A 197 -3.61 9.90 5.02
CA PHE A 197 -4.59 10.09 6.10
C PHE A 197 -4.35 9.09 7.23
N GLY A 198 -3.54 9.48 8.21
CA GLY A 198 -3.13 8.63 9.32
C GLY A 198 -3.05 9.39 10.63
N SER A 199 -3.64 8.84 11.70
CA SER A 199 -3.59 9.40 13.06
C SER A 199 -2.65 8.61 13.96
N TYR A 200 -2.03 9.28 14.91
CA TYR A 200 -1.02 8.73 15.79
C TYR A 200 -1.15 9.33 17.20
N ARG A 201 -0.90 8.52 18.22
CA ARG A 201 -0.83 8.98 19.60
C ARG A 201 0.45 9.80 19.82
N MET A 202 0.31 10.99 20.39
CA MET A 202 1.43 11.91 20.63
C MET A 202 2.41 11.38 21.68
N ASP A 203 1.93 10.69 22.71
CA ASP A 203 2.77 10.02 23.72
C ASP A 203 3.65 8.89 23.14
N VAL A 204 3.28 8.36 21.95
CA VAL A 204 4.03 7.30 21.25
C VAL A 204 5.00 7.90 20.22
N VAL A 205 4.53 8.79 19.36
CA VAL A 205 5.32 9.24 18.20
C VAL A 205 5.87 10.65 18.29
N GLY A 206 5.38 11.48 19.24
CA GLY A 206 5.68 12.90 19.26
C GLY A 206 7.17 13.21 19.34
N ASP A 207 7.88 12.59 20.27
CA ASP A 207 9.33 12.80 20.42
C ASP A 207 10.14 12.17 19.28
N TYR A 208 9.66 11.06 18.74
CA TYR A 208 10.31 10.44 17.59
C TYR A 208 10.22 11.31 16.34
N ILE A 209 9.05 11.90 16.03
CA ILE A 209 8.87 12.77 14.87
C ILE A 209 9.75 14.01 14.98
N LYS A 210 9.89 14.59 16.18
CA LYS A 210 10.76 15.75 16.45
C LYS A 210 12.26 15.41 16.40
N SER A 211 12.65 14.15 16.48
CA SER A 211 14.04 13.72 16.53
C SER A 211 14.78 13.92 15.19
N GLU A 212 16.09 14.16 15.25
CA GLU A 212 16.95 14.19 14.05
C GLU A 212 16.89 12.91 13.24
N LYS A 213 16.69 11.78 13.88
CA LYS A 213 16.60 10.46 13.25
C LYS A 213 15.42 10.36 12.28
N PHE A 214 14.29 10.97 12.61
CA PHE A 214 13.12 11.03 11.72
C PHE A 214 13.29 12.12 10.67
N ARG A 215 13.79 13.30 11.05
CA ARG A 215 13.91 14.48 10.18
C ARG A 215 14.99 14.31 9.10
N ASN A 216 16.20 13.86 9.48
CA ASN A 216 17.40 13.81 8.62
C ASN A 216 17.49 12.52 7.77
N PHE A 217 16.39 12.09 7.19
CA PHE A 217 16.35 10.95 6.31
C PHE A 217 16.96 11.29 4.94
N LYS A 218 18.29 11.17 4.82
CA LYS A 218 18.98 11.30 3.54
C LYS A 218 19.34 9.93 2.98
N ILE A 219 18.79 9.58 1.81
CA ILE A 219 19.20 8.42 1.03
C ILE A 219 20.54 8.76 0.35
N LYS A 220 21.65 8.33 0.92
CA LYS A 220 22.97 8.43 0.29
C LYS A 220 23.30 7.07 -0.34
N GLY A 221 22.82 6.79 -1.56
CA GLY A 221 23.29 5.69 -2.42
C GLY A 221 23.26 4.25 -1.87
N LYS A 222 23.06 4.06 -0.57
CA LYS A 222 22.92 2.76 0.11
C LYS A 222 21.54 2.68 0.73
N ILE A 223 20.97 1.46 0.80
CA ILE A 223 19.68 1.24 1.47
C ILE A 223 19.85 1.67 2.92
N PRO A 224 19.16 2.74 3.37
CA PRO A 224 19.36 3.26 4.72
C PRO A 224 18.80 2.28 5.76
N TYR A 225 19.35 2.34 6.96
CA TYR A 225 18.90 1.51 8.09
C TYR A 225 17.43 1.82 8.48
N TYR A 226 17.00 3.05 8.28
CA TYR A 226 15.63 3.54 8.45
C TYR A 226 15.12 3.96 7.07
N GLY A 227 14.58 3.04 6.28
CA GLY A 227 14.33 3.38 4.91
C GLY A 227 12.92 3.19 4.50
N GLY A 228 12.18 4.00 4.15
CA GLY A 228 10.82 4.01 3.67
C GLY A 228 10.31 5.42 3.53
N GLY A 229 9.03 5.60 3.29
CA GLY A 229 8.33 6.86 3.47
C GLY A 229 8.24 7.25 4.95
N ASP A 230 7.76 8.43 5.22
CA ASP A 230 7.39 8.91 6.55
C ASP A 230 6.38 7.98 7.22
N ASP A 231 5.36 7.58 6.50
CA ASP A 231 4.29 6.66 6.88
C ASP A 231 4.81 5.25 7.26
N ALA A 232 5.66 4.71 6.42
CA ALA A 232 6.26 3.40 6.64
C ALA A 232 7.20 3.39 7.86
N GLU A 233 7.93 4.48 8.08
CA GLU A 233 8.80 4.61 9.24
C GLU A 233 8.02 4.77 10.54
N LEU A 234 6.94 5.58 10.56
CA LEU A 234 6.07 5.71 11.73
C LEU A 234 5.37 4.39 12.07
N THR A 235 4.84 3.69 11.06
CA THR A 235 4.26 2.35 11.24
C THR A 235 5.27 1.39 11.86
N SER A 236 6.49 1.36 11.32
CA SER A 236 7.57 0.50 11.81
C SER A 236 8.03 0.88 13.21
N TYR A 237 8.09 2.18 13.52
CA TYR A 237 8.45 2.68 14.84
C TYR A 237 7.47 2.21 15.91
N ILE A 238 6.17 2.36 15.68
CA ILE A 238 5.12 1.92 16.60
C ILE A 238 5.23 0.43 16.89
N ILE A 239 5.41 -0.40 15.85
CA ILE A 239 5.59 -1.85 16.01
C ILE A 239 6.85 -2.17 16.83
N ARG A 240 7.96 -1.46 16.60
CA ARG A 240 9.20 -1.62 17.40
C ARG A 240 9.01 -1.23 18.87
N SER A 241 8.17 -0.26 19.14
CA SER A 241 7.83 0.17 20.51
C SER A 241 6.93 -0.85 21.24
N GLY A 242 6.53 -1.94 20.60
CA GLY A 242 5.71 -2.99 21.19
C GLY A 242 4.20 -2.73 21.10
N LEU A 243 3.80 -1.67 20.40
CA LEU A 243 2.41 -1.33 20.15
C LEU A 243 1.95 -1.86 18.79
N THR A 244 0.65 -1.78 18.54
CA THR A 244 0.04 -2.21 17.28
C THR A 244 -0.40 -1.01 16.45
N VAL A 245 -0.51 -1.24 15.14
CA VAL A 245 -1.08 -0.31 14.18
C VAL A 245 -2.31 -0.93 13.54
N THR A 246 -3.34 -0.14 13.33
CA THR A 246 -4.59 -0.63 12.74
C THR A 246 -5.11 0.31 11.66
N LYS A 247 -6.25 -0.05 11.06
CA LYS A 247 -6.94 0.76 10.06
C LYS A 247 -8.43 0.81 10.34
N SER A 248 -9.00 2.00 10.29
CA SER A 248 -10.44 2.19 10.30
C SER A 248 -10.96 2.14 8.86
N PHE A 249 -11.57 1.04 8.48
CA PHE A 249 -12.10 0.87 7.11
C PHE A 249 -13.39 1.64 6.88
N GLU A 250 -14.02 2.11 7.92
CA GLU A 250 -15.21 2.98 7.88
C GLU A 250 -14.83 4.47 7.86
N SER A 251 -13.59 4.81 8.19
CA SER A 251 -13.02 6.15 8.06
C SER A 251 -12.57 6.37 6.61
N ARG A 252 -13.51 6.78 5.76
CA ARG A 252 -13.28 6.94 4.33
C ARG A 252 -12.72 8.31 4.01
N VAL A 253 -11.76 8.32 3.09
CA VAL A 253 -11.17 9.54 2.55
C VAL A 253 -10.97 9.39 1.06
N THR A 254 -11.32 10.41 0.30
CA THR A 254 -11.19 10.43 -1.16
C THR A 254 -9.99 11.28 -1.57
N THR A 255 -9.28 10.87 -2.61
CA THR A 255 -8.16 11.61 -3.20
C THR A 255 -8.24 11.61 -4.73
N VAL A 256 -7.52 12.55 -5.34
CA VAL A 256 -7.48 12.72 -6.79
C VAL A 256 -6.49 11.74 -7.42
N PRO A 257 -6.87 10.99 -8.45
CA PRO A 257 -5.97 10.09 -9.16
C PRO A 257 -4.96 10.86 -10.01
N LYS A 258 -3.87 10.21 -10.42
CA LYS A 258 -2.94 10.77 -11.40
C LYS A 258 -3.60 10.89 -12.77
N GLU A 259 -3.31 11.96 -13.50
CA GLU A 259 -3.96 12.29 -14.77
C GLU A 259 -3.56 11.37 -15.93
N SER A 260 -2.36 10.78 -15.90
CA SER A 260 -1.83 9.99 -17.02
C SER A 260 -1.24 8.66 -16.59
N ILE A 261 -1.22 7.69 -17.53
CA ILE A 261 -0.57 6.38 -17.34
C ILE A 261 0.92 6.55 -16.99
N LYS A 262 1.61 7.53 -17.58
CA LYS A 262 3.01 7.81 -17.28
C LYS A 262 3.19 8.29 -15.82
N ALA A 263 2.30 9.15 -15.35
CA ALA A 263 2.32 9.61 -13.95
C ALA A 263 1.98 8.47 -12.99
N TYR A 264 1.01 7.62 -13.32
CA TYR A 264 0.68 6.40 -12.58
C TYR A 264 1.88 5.45 -12.48
N PHE A 265 2.58 5.18 -13.61
CA PHE A 265 3.79 4.35 -13.60
C PHE A 265 4.89 4.93 -12.71
N ARG A 266 5.18 6.23 -12.82
CA ARG A 266 6.18 6.90 -11.98
C ARG A 266 5.82 6.82 -10.49
N GLN A 267 4.55 7.01 -10.14
CA GLN A 267 4.06 6.86 -8.77
C GLN A 267 4.22 5.41 -8.29
N SER A 268 3.88 4.44 -9.12
CA SER A 268 4.03 3.01 -8.82
C SER A 268 5.50 2.63 -8.58
N VAL A 269 6.43 3.13 -9.39
CA VAL A 269 7.88 2.94 -9.18
C VAL A 269 8.32 3.54 -7.84
N ARG A 270 7.91 4.76 -7.53
CA ARG A 270 8.23 5.41 -6.26
C ARG A 270 7.73 4.60 -5.07
N TRP A 271 6.47 4.15 -5.11
CA TRP A 271 5.89 3.35 -4.04
C TRP A 271 6.57 1.98 -3.89
N SER A 272 6.88 1.32 -5.00
CA SER A 272 7.58 0.03 -4.96
C SER A 272 9.00 0.16 -4.40
N ARG A 273 9.76 1.20 -4.79
CA ARG A 273 11.09 1.50 -4.21
C ARG A 273 11.01 1.72 -2.70
N THR A 274 10.05 2.56 -2.28
CA THR A 274 9.80 2.85 -0.86
C THR A 274 9.42 1.57 -0.11
N GLY A 275 8.57 0.73 -0.69
CA GLY A 275 8.17 -0.55 -0.12
C GLY A 275 9.34 -1.51 0.08
N PHE A 276 10.19 -1.72 -0.95
CA PHE A 276 11.38 -2.57 -0.82
C PHE A 276 12.37 -2.04 0.21
N ARG A 277 12.63 -0.73 0.23
CA ARG A 277 13.49 -0.10 1.25
C ARG A 277 12.92 -0.34 2.66
N ASN A 278 11.61 -0.14 2.83
CA ASN A 278 10.95 -0.38 4.11
C ASN A 278 11.04 -1.85 4.52
N PHE A 279 10.80 -2.79 3.61
CA PHE A 279 10.92 -4.22 3.89
C PHE A 279 12.32 -4.60 4.38
N ILE A 280 13.37 -4.16 3.66
CA ILE A 280 14.76 -4.41 4.04
C ILE A 280 15.08 -3.72 5.39
N SER A 281 14.61 -2.49 5.58
CA SER A 281 14.75 -1.77 6.84
C SER A 281 14.10 -2.52 8.00
N ASN A 282 12.88 -3.03 7.83
CA ASN A 282 12.14 -3.78 8.85
C ASN A 282 12.85 -5.06 9.30
N ILE A 283 13.57 -5.71 8.39
CA ILE A 283 14.43 -6.85 8.74
C ILE A 283 15.61 -6.39 9.60
N ARG A 284 16.28 -5.28 9.19
CA ARG A 284 17.51 -4.78 9.84
C ARG A 284 17.25 -4.11 11.18
N ASN A 285 16.19 -3.32 11.29
CA ASN A 285 15.89 -2.51 12.47
C ASN A 285 15.10 -3.27 13.57
N GLY A 286 14.80 -4.53 13.34
CA GLY A 286 14.14 -5.40 14.31
C GLY A 286 12.60 -5.34 14.31
N THR A 287 11.97 -4.56 13.42
CA THR A 287 10.50 -4.51 13.28
C THR A 287 9.93 -5.91 13.04
N MET A 288 10.53 -6.68 12.12
CA MET A 288 10.09 -8.05 11.82
C MET A 288 10.16 -8.97 13.04
N ARG A 289 11.10 -8.77 13.95
CA ARG A 289 11.21 -9.58 15.18
C ARG A 289 10.14 -9.24 16.21
N LYS A 290 9.73 -7.96 16.29
CA LYS A 290 8.70 -7.48 17.22
C LYS A 290 7.28 -7.69 16.70
N ALA A 291 7.09 -7.69 15.38
CA ALA A 291 5.80 -7.93 14.75
C ALA A 291 5.30 -9.37 14.97
N ASN A 292 3.97 -9.54 14.93
CA ASN A 292 3.35 -10.86 15.00
C ASN A 292 3.67 -11.73 13.77
N LEU A 293 3.44 -13.03 13.88
CA LEU A 293 3.77 -13.99 12.82
C LEU A 293 3.05 -13.68 11.51
N PHE A 294 1.77 -13.31 11.56
CA PHE A 294 0.99 -13.02 10.36
C PHE A 294 1.54 -11.81 9.60
N TYR A 295 1.92 -10.74 10.31
CA TYR A 295 2.61 -9.59 9.72
C TYR A 295 3.91 -9.99 9.01
N ARG A 296 4.72 -10.87 9.62
CA ARG A 296 5.96 -11.36 9.02
C ARG A 296 5.70 -12.12 7.74
N ILE A 297 4.70 -13.02 7.75
CA ILE A 297 4.30 -13.80 6.57
C ILE A 297 3.82 -12.88 5.45
N GLU A 298 2.89 -11.97 5.73
CA GLU A 298 2.32 -11.05 4.74
C GLU A 298 3.38 -10.12 4.15
N GLN A 299 4.26 -9.54 4.96
CA GLN A 299 5.38 -8.74 4.48
C GLN A 299 6.30 -9.55 3.57
N THR A 300 6.68 -10.75 3.99
CA THR A 300 7.59 -11.61 3.21
C THR A 300 6.94 -12.02 1.89
N VAL A 301 5.70 -12.48 1.90
CA VAL A 301 4.98 -12.90 0.70
C VAL A 301 4.78 -11.74 -0.26
N THR A 302 4.37 -10.56 0.23
CA THR A 302 4.15 -9.37 -0.60
C THR A 302 5.40 -8.97 -1.39
N TYR A 303 6.59 -9.04 -0.77
CA TYR A 303 7.83 -8.66 -1.45
C TYR A 303 8.55 -9.81 -2.15
N ALA A 304 8.28 -11.08 -1.77
CA ALA A 304 8.82 -12.24 -2.45
C ALA A 304 8.05 -12.61 -3.74
N LEU A 305 6.72 -12.44 -3.75
CA LEU A 305 5.89 -12.81 -4.91
C LEU A 305 6.33 -12.16 -6.23
N PRO A 306 6.62 -10.84 -6.31
CA PRO A 306 7.10 -10.24 -7.56
C PRO A 306 8.43 -10.85 -8.04
N VAL A 307 9.34 -11.21 -7.13
CA VAL A 307 10.61 -11.86 -7.45
C VAL A 307 10.37 -13.26 -8.02
N ILE A 308 9.52 -14.03 -7.35
CA ILE A 308 9.15 -15.38 -7.77
C ILE A 308 8.45 -15.35 -9.14
N PHE A 309 7.50 -14.42 -9.34
CA PHE A 309 6.82 -14.28 -10.63
C PHE A 309 7.77 -13.88 -11.75
N LEU A 310 8.73 -12.99 -11.48
CA LEU A 310 9.76 -12.66 -12.45
C LEU A 310 10.59 -13.90 -12.83
N ALA A 311 11.01 -14.69 -11.85
CA ALA A 311 11.73 -15.93 -12.11
C ALA A 311 10.90 -16.92 -12.94
N VAL A 312 9.61 -17.09 -12.65
CA VAL A 312 8.69 -17.93 -13.45
C VAL A 312 8.55 -17.41 -14.88
N ILE A 313 8.42 -16.09 -15.07
CA ILE A 313 8.32 -15.48 -16.41
C ILE A 313 9.60 -15.71 -17.22
N LEU A 314 10.76 -15.53 -16.60
CA LEU A 314 12.04 -15.76 -17.27
C LEU A 314 12.24 -17.24 -17.64
N LEU A 315 11.94 -18.17 -16.73
CA LEU A 315 12.00 -19.60 -17.00
C LEU A 315 11.02 -20.03 -18.10
N ARG A 316 9.81 -19.47 -18.11
CA ARG A 316 8.84 -19.69 -19.20
C ARG A 316 9.32 -19.16 -20.53
N GLY A 317 9.94 -17.98 -20.52
CA GLY A 317 10.52 -17.36 -21.71
C GLY A 317 11.61 -18.23 -22.32
N THR A 318 12.54 -18.74 -21.51
CA THR A 318 13.62 -19.63 -22.00
C THR A 318 13.06 -20.91 -22.60
N LEU A 319 12.08 -21.56 -21.94
CA LEU A 319 11.41 -22.75 -22.47
C LEU A 319 10.63 -22.46 -23.77
N PHE A 320 9.96 -21.33 -23.82
CA PHE A 320 9.26 -20.90 -25.04
C PHE A 320 10.24 -20.81 -26.23
N PHE A 321 11.35 -20.13 -26.08
CA PHE A 321 12.36 -19.99 -27.14
C PHE A 321 12.99 -21.33 -27.51
N GLU A 322 13.28 -22.19 -26.54
CA GLU A 322 13.82 -23.53 -26.82
C GLU A 322 12.85 -24.39 -27.64
N ILE A 323 11.56 -24.41 -27.26
CA ILE A 323 10.54 -25.19 -27.99
C ILE A 323 10.28 -24.55 -29.36
N MET A 324 10.24 -23.22 -29.45
CA MET A 324 10.04 -22.49 -30.70
C MET A 324 11.14 -22.82 -31.71
N LEU A 325 12.40 -22.86 -31.29
CA LEU A 325 13.53 -23.20 -32.16
C LEU A 325 13.50 -24.67 -32.62
N LYS A 326 13.00 -25.58 -31.79
CA LYS A 326 12.98 -27.02 -32.09
C LYS A 326 11.71 -27.47 -32.81
N ARG A 327 10.55 -26.86 -32.54
CA ARG A 327 9.23 -27.37 -32.94
C ARG A 327 8.33 -26.29 -33.59
N GLY A 328 8.79 -25.04 -33.65
CA GLY A 328 8.03 -23.92 -34.18
C GLY A 328 7.19 -23.16 -33.14
N PHE A 329 6.58 -22.03 -33.58
CA PHE A 329 5.86 -21.08 -32.75
C PHE A 329 4.60 -21.68 -32.08
N GLU A 330 3.76 -22.38 -32.84
CA GLU A 330 2.48 -22.90 -32.34
C GLU A 330 2.66 -23.88 -31.15
N PRO A 331 3.51 -24.93 -31.27
CA PRO A 331 3.77 -25.82 -30.13
C PRO A 331 4.35 -25.08 -28.90
N ALA A 332 5.25 -24.11 -29.12
CA ALA A 332 5.83 -23.32 -28.06
C ALA A 332 4.76 -22.49 -27.33
N PHE A 333 3.91 -21.81 -28.09
CA PHE A 333 2.82 -21.01 -27.55
C PHE A 333 1.81 -21.85 -26.76
N MET A 334 1.37 -22.96 -27.35
CA MET A 334 0.43 -23.89 -26.69
C MET A 334 0.99 -24.49 -25.40
N TYR A 335 2.27 -24.83 -25.37
CA TYR A 335 2.93 -25.38 -24.17
C TYR A 335 3.03 -24.35 -23.05
N VAL A 336 3.53 -23.15 -23.36
CA VAL A 336 3.80 -22.12 -22.35
C VAL A 336 2.50 -21.50 -21.81
N THR A 337 1.47 -21.40 -22.63
CA THR A 337 0.15 -20.86 -22.19
C THR A 337 -0.71 -21.91 -21.50
N GLY A 338 -0.39 -23.20 -21.62
CA GLY A 338 -1.21 -24.29 -21.11
C GLY A 338 -2.49 -24.54 -21.90
N LEU A 339 -2.67 -23.87 -23.06
CA LEU A 339 -3.87 -23.98 -23.91
C LEU A 339 -4.01 -25.37 -24.56
N ASN A 340 -2.95 -26.18 -24.58
CA ASN A 340 -3.00 -27.57 -25.05
C ASN A 340 -4.11 -28.42 -24.40
N MET A 341 -4.54 -28.05 -23.18
CA MET A 341 -5.64 -28.76 -22.50
C MET A 341 -7.00 -28.57 -23.15
N PHE A 342 -7.20 -27.41 -23.79
CA PHE A 342 -8.53 -27.02 -24.30
C PHE A 342 -8.75 -27.44 -25.77
N PHE A 343 -7.69 -27.62 -26.54
CA PHE A 343 -7.79 -27.78 -27.97
C PHE A 343 -7.45 -29.18 -28.51
N HIS A 344 -6.73 -30.01 -27.75
CA HIS A 344 -6.42 -31.37 -28.15
C HIS A 344 -7.03 -32.37 -27.20
N GLY A 345 -8.24 -32.84 -27.50
CA GLY A 345 -9.03 -33.81 -26.74
C GLY A 345 -8.44 -35.23 -26.62
N THR A 346 -7.15 -35.41 -26.79
CA THR A 346 -6.45 -36.66 -26.62
C THR A 346 -5.73 -36.69 -25.28
N ILE A 347 -6.38 -37.36 -24.32
CA ILE A 347 -5.77 -37.80 -23.08
C ILE A 347 -4.76 -38.90 -23.41
N HIS A 348 -3.62 -38.56 -23.98
CA HIS A 348 -2.49 -39.44 -24.08
C HIS A 348 -1.46 -39.05 -23.01
N TYR A 349 -1.33 -39.91 -22.01
CA TYR A 349 -0.28 -39.91 -20.98
C TYR A 349 0.14 -38.53 -20.48
N ILE A 350 -0.70 -37.91 -19.69
CA ILE A 350 -0.30 -36.74 -18.92
C ILE A 350 0.67 -37.25 -17.87
N SER A 351 1.95 -36.92 -17.97
CA SER A 351 2.89 -37.18 -16.89
C SER A 351 2.39 -36.46 -15.62
N GLY A 352 2.61 -37.03 -14.44
CA GLY A 352 2.23 -36.39 -13.18
C GLY A 352 2.75 -34.96 -13.04
N VAL A 353 3.83 -34.68 -13.74
CA VAL A 353 4.50 -33.38 -13.86
C VAL A 353 3.67 -32.39 -14.68
N ASP A 354 3.13 -32.78 -15.84
CA ASP A 354 2.25 -31.93 -16.65
C ASP A 354 0.94 -31.64 -15.92
N LEU A 355 0.40 -32.61 -15.21
CA LEU A 355 -0.79 -32.45 -14.39
C LEU A 355 -0.54 -31.43 -13.26
N ALA A 356 0.56 -31.57 -12.53
CA ALA A 356 0.93 -30.64 -11.46
C ALA A 356 1.12 -29.22 -11.97
N TYR A 357 1.77 -29.04 -13.12
CA TYR A 357 1.93 -27.73 -13.75
C TYR A 357 0.60 -27.10 -14.15
N LYS A 358 -0.27 -27.85 -14.80
CA LYS A 358 -1.58 -27.39 -15.27
C LYS A 358 -2.50 -27.05 -14.09
N LEU A 359 -2.58 -27.92 -13.09
CA LEU A 359 -3.35 -27.65 -11.87
C LEU A 359 -2.84 -26.41 -11.14
N SER A 360 -1.51 -26.24 -11.04
CA SER A 360 -0.90 -25.07 -10.41
C SER A 360 -1.25 -23.77 -11.11
N THR A 361 -1.10 -23.70 -12.43
CA THR A 361 -1.39 -22.48 -13.19
C THR A 361 -2.88 -22.12 -13.17
N THR A 362 -3.77 -23.13 -13.32
CA THR A 362 -5.21 -22.92 -13.29
C THR A 362 -5.71 -22.48 -11.92
N SER A 363 -5.25 -23.14 -10.84
CA SER A 363 -5.64 -22.78 -9.47
C SER A 363 -5.17 -21.38 -9.08
N SER A 364 -3.97 -20.99 -9.50
CA SER A 364 -3.43 -19.64 -9.27
C SER A 364 -4.24 -18.57 -10.02
N ALA A 365 -4.63 -18.84 -11.26
CA ALA A 365 -5.48 -17.95 -12.04
C ALA A 365 -6.87 -17.79 -11.42
N ILE A 366 -7.51 -18.88 -11.00
CA ILE A 366 -8.82 -18.84 -10.33
C ILE A 366 -8.70 -18.06 -9.01
N ALA A 367 -7.68 -18.32 -8.19
CA ALA A 367 -7.48 -17.63 -6.93
C ALA A 367 -7.29 -16.11 -7.11
N SER A 368 -6.51 -15.70 -8.12
CA SER A 368 -6.32 -14.28 -8.45
C SER A 368 -7.59 -13.61 -8.96
N LEU A 369 -8.41 -14.31 -9.75
CA LEU A 369 -9.72 -13.81 -10.19
C LEU A 369 -10.70 -13.66 -9.02
N VAL A 370 -10.73 -14.61 -8.07
CA VAL A 370 -11.55 -14.51 -6.86
C VAL A 370 -11.11 -13.32 -6.01
N PHE A 371 -9.81 -13.12 -5.86
CA PHE A 371 -9.27 -11.96 -5.14
C PHE A 371 -9.63 -10.65 -5.84
N ALA A 372 -9.39 -10.52 -7.13
CA ALA A 372 -9.73 -9.35 -7.93
C ALA A 372 -11.24 -9.04 -7.89
N GLY A 373 -12.10 -10.06 -8.05
CA GLY A 373 -13.54 -9.91 -7.92
C GLY A 373 -13.98 -9.47 -6.53
N THR A 374 -13.29 -9.94 -5.47
CA THR A 374 -13.56 -9.51 -4.09
C THR A 374 -13.12 -8.06 -3.87
N ALA A 375 -11.98 -7.64 -4.42
CA ALA A 375 -11.53 -6.25 -4.37
C ALA A 375 -12.52 -5.31 -5.08
N VAL A 376 -12.93 -5.66 -6.29
CA VAL A 376 -13.85 -4.84 -7.09
C VAL A 376 -15.23 -4.69 -6.44
N ARG A 377 -15.71 -5.69 -5.71
CA ARG A 377 -16.99 -5.57 -4.95
C ARG A 377 -16.96 -4.46 -3.90
N ARG A 378 -15.79 -4.01 -3.47
CA ARG A 378 -15.61 -2.92 -2.50
C ARG A 378 -15.56 -1.54 -3.15
N THR A 379 -15.59 -1.46 -4.48
CA THR A 379 -15.74 -0.17 -5.19
C THR A 379 -17.17 0.32 -5.11
N VAL A 380 -17.33 1.64 -5.09
CA VAL A 380 -18.65 2.28 -5.04
C VAL A 380 -19.31 2.31 -6.41
N LYS A 381 -18.56 2.67 -7.45
CA LYS A 381 -19.05 2.86 -8.82
C LYS A 381 -18.23 2.04 -9.84
N ASP A 382 -18.78 1.82 -11.02
CA ASP A 382 -18.10 1.33 -12.22
C ASP A 382 -17.25 0.06 -12.03
N ARG A 383 -17.81 -0.96 -11.40
CA ARG A 383 -17.10 -2.21 -11.06
C ARG A 383 -16.43 -2.87 -12.25
N LEU A 384 -17.09 -2.90 -13.42
CA LEU A 384 -16.54 -3.51 -14.62
C LEU A 384 -15.31 -2.75 -15.13
N LYS A 385 -15.38 -1.42 -15.21
CA LYS A 385 -14.24 -0.58 -15.60
C LYS A 385 -13.09 -0.74 -14.58
N THR A 386 -13.41 -0.74 -13.29
CA THR A 386 -12.40 -0.98 -12.25
C THR A 386 -11.75 -2.35 -12.40
N PHE A 387 -12.49 -3.39 -12.76
CA PHE A 387 -11.91 -4.71 -13.01
C PHE A 387 -10.98 -4.71 -14.22
N VAL A 388 -11.44 -4.21 -15.36
CA VAL A 388 -10.67 -4.21 -16.62
C VAL A 388 -9.43 -3.31 -16.50
N TYR A 389 -9.61 -2.03 -16.18
CA TYR A 389 -8.50 -1.10 -16.05
C TYR A 389 -7.61 -1.39 -14.86
N GLY A 390 -8.19 -1.91 -13.77
CA GLY A 390 -7.46 -2.37 -12.61
C GLY A 390 -6.54 -3.54 -12.90
N SER A 391 -7.00 -4.53 -13.68
CA SER A 391 -6.17 -5.67 -14.10
C SER A 391 -5.01 -5.20 -14.99
N MET A 392 -5.26 -4.29 -15.93
CA MET A 392 -4.20 -3.67 -16.72
C MET A 392 -3.24 -2.83 -15.86
N GLY A 393 -3.78 -2.09 -14.89
CA GLY A 393 -3.00 -1.31 -13.91
C GLY A 393 -2.11 -2.19 -13.02
N ALA A 394 -2.57 -3.40 -12.67
CA ALA A 394 -1.77 -4.37 -11.93
C ALA A 394 -0.57 -4.89 -12.74
N ILE A 395 -0.72 -5.05 -14.07
CA ILE A 395 0.41 -5.38 -14.97
C ILE A 395 1.44 -4.25 -14.98
N ILE A 396 0.97 -3.00 -15.08
CA ILE A 396 1.85 -1.81 -15.03
C ILE A 396 2.54 -1.72 -13.66
N LEU A 397 1.81 -1.97 -12.57
CA LEU A 397 2.39 -2.00 -11.23
C LEU A 397 3.45 -3.09 -11.09
N PHE A 398 3.22 -4.29 -11.65
CA PHE A 398 4.21 -5.37 -11.66
C PHE A 398 5.48 -4.94 -12.42
N ALA A 399 5.35 -4.38 -13.61
CA ALA A 399 6.49 -3.85 -14.37
C ALA A 399 7.25 -2.75 -13.60
N ALA A 400 6.52 -1.83 -12.97
CA ALA A 400 7.08 -0.80 -12.10
C ALA A 400 7.81 -1.39 -10.89
N THR A 401 7.27 -2.47 -10.31
CA THR A 401 7.87 -3.17 -9.17
C THR A 401 9.16 -3.87 -9.57
N VAL A 402 9.17 -4.57 -10.71
CA VAL A 402 10.39 -5.17 -11.27
C VAL A 402 11.45 -4.10 -11.53
N TYR A 403 11.08 -3.00 -12.18
CA TYR A 403 12.01 -1.88 -12.39
C TYR A 403 12.54 -1.31 -11.07
N ALA A 404 11.67 -1.17 -10.06
CA ALA A 404 12.04 -0.67 -8.75
C ALA A 404 13.04 -1.59 -8.01
N MET A 405 12.94 -2.92 -8.18
CA MET A 405 13.87 -3.88 -7.58
C MET A 405 15.33 -3.62 -8.03
N PHE A 406 15.52 -3.36 -9.31
CA PHE A 406 16.87 -3.07 -9.86
C PHE A 406 17.35 -1.63 -9.59
N THR A 407 16.43 -0.75 -9.22
CA THR A 407 16.71 0.67 -9.03
C THR A 407 16.42 1.16 -7.60
N VAL A 408 16.34 0.26 -6.64
CA VAL A 408 16.00 0.56 -5.23
C VAL A 408 16.97 1.55 -4.57
N ASN A 409 18.24 1.59 -5.02
CA ASN A 409 19.27 2.50 -4.51
C ASN A 409 19.30 3.87 -5.23
N ILE A 410 18.47 4.06 -6.27
CA ILE A 410 18.36 5.31 -7.00
C ILE A 410 17.30 6.18 -6.31
N SER A 411 17.69 7.42 -5.97
CA SER A 411 16.82 8.43 -5.35
C SER A 411 15.83 9.04 -6.34
#